data_4df3755ca96203739bdfbeda039eae7c
#
_entry.id   4df3755ca96203739bdfbeda039eae7c
#
_cell.length_a   1.000
_cell.length_b   1.000
_cell.length_c   1.000
_cell.angle_alpha   90.00
_cell.angle_beta   90.00
_cell.angle_gamma   90.00
#
_symmetry.space_group_name_H-M   'P 1'
#
loop_
_entity.id
_entity.type
_entity.pdbx_description
1 polymer ?
#
loop_
_entity_poly.entity_id
_entity_poly.type
_entity_poly.pdbx_seq_one_letter_code
_entity_poly.pdbx_strand_id
1 'polypeptide(L)'
;MRRTGRAIHANIEEAVYKCTKDIEKYGREAQERIKKAIETGVKAVHTAAVTKAPGGRTGNLRAGIKMSITSTGTTAGGNVRSTAPHGHLVEFGTKPRLVQNRPGKRAMVIGGSVRKGPWMAGAMPKKPFMRPAIEQERPKIEEAIRRAVEKK
;
A
#
# COMPACT_ATOMS: atom_id res chain seq x y z
N MET A 1 -25.66 14.82 61.21
CA MET A 1 -24.55 15.07 60.29
C MET A 1 -24.06 13.80 59.61
N ARG A 2 -24.80 13.16 58.72
CA ARG A 2 -24.35 11.92 57.98
C ARG A 2 -25.02 11.80 56.59
N ARG A 3 -25.05 12.85 55.79
CA ARG A 3 -25.59 12.79 54.41
C ARG A 3 -24.67 13.31 53.30
N THR A 4 -23.51 13.88 53.63
CA THR A 4 -22.62 14.50 52.66
C THR A 4 -21.70 13.52 51.96
N GLY A 5 -21.28 12.43 52.62
CA GLY A 5 -20.33 11.49 52.03
C GLY A 5 -20.89 10.62 50.89
N ARG A 6 -22.19 10.25 50.95
CA ARG A 6 -22.82 9.39 49.94
C ARG A 6 -23.09 10.13 48.61
N ALA A 7 -23.44 11.42 48.69
CA ALA A 7 -23.70 12.24 47.51
C ALA A 7 -22.39 12.56 46.75
N ILE A 8 -21.31 12.83 47.49
CA ILE A 8 -19.99 13.09 46.90
C ILE A 8 -19.43 11.82 46.20
N HIS A 9 -19.62 10.65 46.84
CA HIS A 9 -19.16 9.37 46.24
C HIS A 9 -19.94 9.02 44.96
N ALA A 10 -21.26 9.24 44.94
CA ALA A 10 -22.09 9.02 43.73
C ALA A 10 -21.68 9.96 42.59
N ASN A 11 -21.39 11.21 42.85
CA ASN A 11 -20.93 12.16 41.84
C ASN A 11 -19.56 11.81 41.25
N ILE A 12 -18.65 11.24 42.05
CA ILE A 12 -17.35 10.80 41.55
C ILE A 12 -17.48 9.58 40.66
N GLU A 13 -18.27 8.60 41.04
CA GLU A 13 -18.53 7.40 40.23
C GLU A 13 -19.19 7.75 38.89
N GLU A 14 -20.19 8.64 38.89
CA GLU A 14 -20.83 9.13 37.67
C GLU A 14 -19.88 9.91 36.78
N ALA A 15 -19.04 10.78 37.36
CA ALA A 15 -18.02 11.53 36.62
C ALA A 15 -16.96 10.60 36.00
N VAL A 16 -16.48 9.58 36.74
CA VAL A 16 -15.56 8.57 36.24
C VAL A 16 -16.20 7.76 35.10
N TYR A 17 -17.45 7.30 35.28
CA TYR A 17 -18.17 6.56 34.24
C TYR A 17 -18.32 7.38 32.96
N LYS A 18 -18.72 8.64 33.08
CA LYS A 18 -18.85 9.55 31.93
C LYS A 18 -17.52 9.77 31.23
N CYS A 19 -16.46 10.03 31.98
CA CYS A 19 -15.11 10.22 31.45
C CYS A 19 -14.63 8.97 30.69
N THR A 20 -14.84 7.76 31.23
CA THR A 20 -14.49 6.50 30.58
C THR A 20 -15.25 6.34 29.25
N LYS A 21 -16.55 6.64 29.22
CA LYS A 21 -17.37 6.61 28.00
C LYS A 21 -16.88 7.60 26.96
N ASP A 22 -16.50 8.81 27.35
CA ASP A 22 -15.98 9.83 26.45
C ASP A 22 -14.64 9.42 25.86
N ILE A 23 -13.75 8.81 26.65
CA ILE A 23 -12.46 8.25 26.19
C ILE A 23 -12.67 7.12 25.18
N GLU A 24 -13.58 6.18 25.47
CA GLU A 24 -13.91 5.08 24.55
C GLU A 24 -14.48 5.59 23.23
N LYS A 25 -15.36 6.57 23.28
CA LYS A 25 -15.96 7.21 22.11
C LYS A 25 -14.87 7.90 21.27
N TYR A 26 -14.02 8.71 21.90
CA TYR A 26 -12.90 9.37 21.23
C TYR A 26 -11.95 8.36 20.56
N GLY A 27 -11.64 7.28 21.25
CA GLY A 27 -10.80 6.22 20.71
C GLY A 27 -11.39 5.59 19.44
N ARG A 28 -12.69 5.29 19.42
CA ARG A 28 -13.37 4.75 18.22
C ARG A 28 -13.37 5.75 17.06
N GLU A 29 -13.67 7.02 17.33
CA GLU A 29 -13.68 8.06 16.32
C GLU A 29 -12.29 8.32 15.73
N ALA A 30 -11.25 8.30 16.55
CA ALA A 30 -9.86 8.40 16.10
C ALA A 30 -9.47 7.21 15.20
N GLN A 31 -9.84 5.98 15.57
CA GLN A 31 -9.61 4.79 14.76
C GLN A 31 -10.27 4.89 13.38
N GLU A 32 -11.52 5.33 13.31
CA GLU A 32 -12.21 5.50 12.02
C GLU A 32 -11.56 6.58 11.16
N ARG A 33 -11.07 7.68 11.76
CA ARG A 33 -10.32 8.71 11.03
C ARG A 33 -8.99 8.17 10.49
N ILE A 34 -8.26 7.39 11.29
CA ILE A 34 -7.02 6.75 10.87
C ILE A 34 -7.27 5.76 9.73
N LYS A 35 -8.30 4.92 9.82
CA LYS A 35 -8.68 4.01 8.73
C LYS A 35 -8.91 4.76 7.42
N LYS A 36 -9.71 5.83 7.45
CA LYS A 36 -9.96 6.67 6.27
C LYS A 36 -8.69 7.31 5.71
N ALA A 37 -7.77 7.75 6.58
CA ALA A 37 -6.49 8.31 6.15
C ALA A 37 -5.63 7.25 5.44
N ILE A 38 -5.57 6.03 5.97
CA ILE A 38 -4.85 4.91 5.36
C ILE A 38 -5.48 4.52 4.02
N GLU A 39 -6.81 4.39 3.94
CA GLU A 39 -7.52 4.07 2.69
C GLU A 39 -7.24 5.10 1.59
N THR A 40 -7.32 6.38 1.94
CA THR A 40 -7.02 7.48 1.02
C THR A 40 -5.57 7.44 0.58
N GLY A 41 -4.65 7.19 1.50
CA GLY A 41 -3.22 7.06 1.21
C GLY A 41 -2.90 5.89 0.28
N VAL A 42 -3.48 4.73 0.50
CA VAL A 42 -3.30 3.55 -0.37
C VAL A 42 -3.83 3.81 -1.78
N LYS A 43 -5.00 4.47 -1.91
CA LYS A 43 -5.55 4.88 -3.20
C LYS A 43 -4.62 5.87 -3.92
N ALA A 44 -4.05 6.84 -3.20
CA ALA A 44 -3.10 7.80 -3.74
C ALA A 44 -1.82 7.11 -4.26
N VAL A 45 -1.23 6.20 -3.47
CA VAL A 45 -0.06 5.41 -3.89
C VAL A 45 -0.38 4.56 -5.12
N HIS A 46 -1.54 3.90 -5.15
CA HIS A 46 -1.98 3.12 -6.31
C HIS A 46 -2.06 3.99 -7.56
N THR A 47 -2.75 5.13 -7.49
CA THR A 47 -2.87 6.07 -8.61
C THR A 47 -1.52 6.58 -9.08
N ALA A 48 -0.64 6.97 -8.15
CA ALA A 48 0.71 7.42 -8.46
C ALA A 48 1.54 6.31 -9.14
N ALA A 49 1.44 5.07 -8.67
CA ALA A 49 2.12 3.93 -9.27
C ALA A 49 1.63 3.63 -10.69
N VAL A 50 0.32 3.66 -10.93
CA VAL A 50 -0.28 3.48 -12.26
C VAL A 50 0.16 4.59 -13.22
N THR A 51 0.19 5.84 -12.75
CA THR A 51 0.62 7.00 -13.55
C THR A 51 2.10 6.90 -13.93
N LYS A 52 2.96 6.53 -12.98
CA LYS A 52 4.42 6.41 -13.19
C LYS A 52 4.80 5.13 -13.97
N ALA A 53 3.94 4.12 -13.98
CA ALA A 53 4.22 2.88 -14.70
C ALA A 53 4.34 3.14 -16.21
N PRO A 54 5.42 2.66 -16.84
CA PRO A 54 5.58 2.83 -18.29
C PRO A 54 4.42 2.21 -19.05
N GLY A 55 3.92 2.93 -20.03
CA GLY A 55 2.93 2.43 -20.97
C GLY A 55 3.57 1.40 -21.90
N GLY A 56 3.20 0.14 -21.78
CA GLY A 56 3.55 -0.88 -22.75
C GLY A 56 2.45 -1.03 -23.81
N ARG A 57 2.77 -1.69 -24.94
CA ARG A 57 1.81 -1.92 -26.02
C ARG A 57 0.50 -2.59 -25.57
N THR A 58 0.57 -3.44 -24.55
CA THR A 58 -0.57 -4.21 -24.04
C THR A 58 -1.25 -3.58 -22.81
N GLY A 59 -0.65 -2.57 -22.18
CA GLY A 59 -1.16 -1.99 -20.93
C GLY A 59 -1.14 -2.92 -19.70
N ASN A 60 -0.70 -4.17 -19.85
CA ASN A 60 -0.76 -5.21 -18.81
C ASN A 60 -0.03 -4.82 -17.52
N LEU A 61 1.04 -4.03 -17.62
CA LEU A 61 1.77 -3.57 -16.42
C LEU A 61 0.89 -2.69 -15.55
N ARG A 62 0.25 -1.68 -16.13
CA ARG A 62 -0.65 -0.76 -15.42
C ARG A 62 -1.88 -1.48 -14.87
N ALA A 63 -2.51 -2.32 -15.70
CA ALA A 63 -3.64 -3.15 -15.30
C ALA A 63 -3.29 -4.15 -14.19
N GLY A 64 -2.03 -4.58 -14.12
CA GLY A 64 -1.50 -5.49 -13.10
C GLY A 64 -1.18 -4.83 -11.77
N ILE A 65 -1.24 -3.50 -11.64
CA ILE A 65 -1.06 -2.83 -10.35
C ILE A 65 -2.37 -2.93 -9.58
N LYS A 66 -2.34 -3.63 -8.46
CA LYS A 66 -3.50 -3.89 -7.61
C LYS A 66 -3.28 -3.31 -6.23
N MET A 67 -4.36 -2.87 -5.60
CA MET A 67 -4.35 -2.46 -4.19
C MET A 67 -5.25 -3.38 -3.37
N SER A 68 -4.92 -3.56 -2.12
CA SER A 68 -5.77 -4.19 -1.12
C SER A 68 -5.72 -3.37 0.16
N ILE A 69 -6.86 -3.27 0.81
CA ILE A 69 -7.02 -2.57 2.09
C ILE A 69 -7.55 -3.60 3.07
N THR A 70 -6.90 -3.71 4.20
CA THR A 70 -7.30 -4.61 5.29
C THR A 70 -7.60 -3.76 6.51
N SER A 71 -8.77 -3.98 7.09
CA SER A 71 -9.18 -3.35 8.34
C SER A 71 -9.80 -4.40 9.23
N THR A 72 -9.15 -4.69 10.37
CA THR A 72 -9.63 -5.68 11.35
C THR A 72 -9.54 -5.06 12.73
N GLY A 73 -10.71 -4.87 13.39
CA GLY A 73 -10.75 -4.27 14.71
C GLY A 73 -10.02 -2.93 14.79
N THR A 74 -8.96 -2.89 15.57
CA THR A 74 -8.12 -1.70 15.79
C THR A 74 -7.01 -1.51 14.76
N THR A 75 -6.81 -2.49 13.86
CA THR A 75 -5.72 -2.48 12.89
C THR A 75 -6.23 -2.11 11.51
N ALA A 76 -5.55 -1.18 10.86
CA ALA A 76 -5.78 -0.85 9.46
C ALA A 76 -4.46 -0.90 8.70
N GLY A 77 -4.51 -1.42 7.49
CA GLY A 77 -3.34 -1.52 6.63
C GLY A 77 -3.73 -1.52 5.15
N GLY A 78 -2.77 -1.28 4.29
CA GLY A 78 -2.99 -1.37 2.86
C GLY A 78 -1.73 -1.81 2.13
N ASN A 79 -1.94 -2.43 0.99
CA ASN A 79 -0.88 -2.94 0.14
C ASN A 79 -1.15 -2.57 -1.32
N VAL A 80 -0.11 -2.11 -2.01
CA VAL A 80 -0.12 -1.90 -3.46
C VAL A 80 0.94 -2.82 -4.05
N ARG A 81 0.54 -3.68 -4.98
CA ARG A 81 1.41 -4.69 -5.58
C ARG A 81 1.26 -4.74 -7.10
N SER A 82 2.32 -5.08 -7.80
CA SER A 82 2.26 -5.42 -9.22
C SER A 82 2.11 -6.94 -9.36
N THR A 83 1.06 -7.37 -10.05
CA THR A 83 0.83 -8.78 -10.41
C THR A 83 1.34 -9.10 -11.81
N ALA A 84 1.81 -8.10 -12.56
CA ALA A 84 2.38 -8.31 -13.88
C ALA A 84 3.67 -9.13 -13.78
N PRO A 85 3.82 -10.25 -14.53
CA PRO A 85 4.98 -11.15 -14.44
C PRO A 85 6.33 -10.45 -14.65
N HIS A 86 6.35 -9.38 -15.45
CA HIS A 86 7.58 -8.62 -15.73
C HIS A 86 7.68 -7.30 -14.94
N GLY A 87 6.76 -7.05 -14.00
CA GLY A 87 6.77 -5.82 -13.21
C GLY A 87 8.08 -5.58 -12.49
N HIS A 88 8.66 -6.62 -11.90
CA HIS A 88 9.95 -6.56 -11.23
C HIS A 88 11.12 -6.26 -12.19
N LEU A 89 11.06 -6.73 -13.44
CA LEU A 89 12.09 -6.43 -14.45
C LEU A 89 12.06 -4.97 -14.86
N VAL A 90 10.88 -4.37 -14.90
CA VAL A 90 10.71 -2.94 -15.19
C VAL A 90 11.20 -2.10 -14.02
N GLU A 91 10.84 -2.47 -12.80
CA GLU A 91 11.23 -1.74 -11.57
C GLU A 91 12.74 -1.75 -11.37
N PHE A 92 13.38 -2.91 -11.49
CA PHE A 92 14.80 -3.09 -11.15
C PHE A 92 15.73 -3.15 -12.35
N GLY A 93 15.18 -3.27 -13.56
CA GLY A 93 15.98 -3.51 -14.75
C GLY A 93 16.52 -4.95 -14.83
N THR A 94 17.26 -5.25 -15.89
CA THR A 94 17.95 -6.53 -16.05
C THR A 94 19.38 -6.34 -16.54
N LYS A 95 20.27 -7.21 -16.08
CA LYS A 95 21.62 -7.32 -16.65
C LYS A 95 21.57 -8.10 -17.97
N PRO A 96 22.55 -7.92 -18.86
CA PRO A 96 22.72 -8.80 -20.02
C PRO A 96 22.82 -10.26 -19.56
N ARG A 97 22.17 -11.16 -20.26
CA ARG A 97 22.19 -12.59 -19.92
C ARG A 97 22.17 -13.46 -21.15
N LEU A 98 22.87 -14.58 -21.08
CA LEU A 98 22.79 -15.62 -22.09
C LEU A 98 21.47 -16.38 -21.92
N VAL A 99 20.65 -16.37 -22.96
CA VAL A 99 19.40 -17.14 -23.01
C VAL A 99 19.67 -18.37 -23.89
N GLN A 100 19.44 -19.53 -23.31
CA GLN A 100 19.63 -20.82 -24.01
C GLN A 100 18.26 -21.45 -24.30
N ASN A 101 18.20 -22.28 -25.32
CA ASN A 101 17.01 -23.08 -25.60
C ASN A 101 16.75 -24.02 -24.42
N ARG A 102 15.48 -24.29 -24.15
CA ARG A 102 15.10 -25.33 -23.19
C ARG A 102 15.65 -26.68 -23.63
N PRO A 103 16.06 -27.57 -22.72
CA PRO A 103 16.48 -28.92 -23.07
C PRO A 103 15.46 -29.60 -23.99
N GLY A 104 15.91 -30.20 -25.06
CA GLY A 104 15.06 -30.85 -26.07
C GLY A 104 14.39 -29.93 -27.08
N LYS A 105 14.53 -28.60 -26.96
CA LYS A 105 14.01 -27.64 -27.94
C LYS A 105 15.09 -27.04 -28.80
N ARG A 106 14.96 -27.14 -30.13
CA ARG A 106 15.94 -26.62 -31.11
C ARG A 106 15.83 -25.10 -31.33
N ALA A 107 14.70 -24.49 -30.93
CA ALA A 107 14.45 -23.07 -31.12
C ALA A 107 13.55 -22.51 -30.03
N MET A 108 13.58 -21.20 -29.83
CA MET A 108 12.66 -20.45 -28.97
C MET A 108 11.99 -19.33 -29.77
N VAL A 109 10.78 -18.95 -29.36
CA VAL A 109 10.07 -17.80 -29.94
C VAL A 109 10.21 -16.62 -29.00
N ILE A 110 10.77 -15.53 -29.50
CA ILE A 110 10.97 -14.28 -28.75
C ILE A 110 10.42 -13.14 -29.57
N GLY A 111 9.42 -12.44 -29.03
CA GLY A 111 8.79 -11.30 -29.71
C GLY A 111 8.23 -11.64 -31.10
N GLY A 112 7.72 -12.86 -31.30
CA GLY A 112 7.21 -13.35 -32.59
C GLY A 112 8.25 -13.88 -33.55
N SER A 113 9.56 -13.79 -33.22
CA SER A 113 10.66 -14.31 -34.04
C SER A 113 11.20 -15.63 -33.51
N VAL A 114 11.45 -16.58 -34.41
CA VAL A 114 12.06 -17.87 -34.08
C VAL A 114 13.60 -17.71 -34.04
N ARG A 115 14.21 -18.04 -32.89
CA ARG A 115 15.64 -18.02 -32.71
C ARG A 115 16.18 -19.41 -32.41
N LYS A 116 17.24 -19.81 -33.12
CA LYS A 116 17.93 -21.07 -32.93
C LYS A 116 19.24 -20.81 -32.18
N GLY A 117 19.54 -21.66 -31.17
CA GLY A 117 20.77 -21.57 -30.40
C GLY A 117 20.77 -20.51 -29.29
N PRO A 118 21.89 -20.41 -28.55
CA PRO A 118 22.05 -19.45 -27.48
C PRO A 118 22.06 -18.01 -28.00
N TRP A 119 21.49 -17.10 -27.24
CA TRP A 119 21.38 -15.71 -27.60
C TRP A 119 21.63 -14.78 -26.39
N MET A 120 22.40 -13.73 -26.63
CA MET A 120 22.61 -12.69 -25.61
C MET A 120 21.41 -11.73 -25.55
N ALA A 121 20.60 -11.82 -24.51
CA ALA A 121 19.61 -10.80 -24.20
C ALA A 121 20.33 -9.57 -23.64
N GLY A 122 20.07 -8.41 -24.24
CA GLY A 122 20.62 -7.14 -23.78
C GLY A 122 20.12 -6.75 -22.38
N ALA A 123 20.79 -5.78 -21.77
CA ALA A 123 20.30 -5.16 -20.53
C ALA A 123 19.01 -4.38 -20.79
N MET A 124 18.11 -4.41 -19.82
CA MET A 124 16.95 -3.53 -19.80
C MET A 124 17.18 -2.47 -18.71
N PRO A 125 17.16 -1.18 -19.04
CA PRO A 125 17.32 -0.13 -18.05
C PRO A 125 16.15 -0.17 -17.05
N LYS A 126 16.44 0.10 -15.78
CA LYS A 126 15.43 0.23 -14.75
C LYS A 126 14.53 1.43 -15.00
N LYS A 127 13.23 1.23 -14.85
CA LYS A 127 12.21 2.29 -14.91
C LYS A 127 11.30 2.14 -13.69
N PRO A 128 11.76 2.57 -12.50
CA PRO A 128 11.02 2.37 -11.26
C PRO A 128 9.72 3.18 -11.27
N PHE A 129 8.65 2.58 -10.82
CA PHE A 129 7.32 3.19 -10.74
C PHE A 129 6.67 3.00 -9.36
N MET A 130 6.93 1.86 -8.69
CA MET A 130 6.37 1.58 -7.37
C MET A 130 7.09 2.37 -6.27
N ARG A 131 8.42 2.30 -6.27
CA ARG A 131 9.23 2.98 -5.26
C ARG A 131 9.04 4.50 -5.28
N PRO A 132 9.14 5.20 -6.43
CA PRO A 132 8.89 6.64 -6.47
C PRO A 132 7.46 7.03 -6.13
N ALA A 133 6.47 6.16 -6.38
CA ALA A 133 5.08 6.41 -6.00
C ALA A 133 4.92 6.42 -4.48
N ILE A 134 5.52 5.44 -3.79
CA ILE A 134 5.49 5.36 -2.33
C ILE A 134 6.26 6.53 -1.71
N GLU A 135 7.46 6.84 -2.19
CA GLU A 135 8.28 7.93 -1.68
C GLU A 135 7.58 9.29 -1.80
N GLN A 136 6.85 9.52 -2.88
CA GLN A 136 6.08 10.74 -3.10
C GLN A 136 4.88 10.89 -2.16
N GLU A 137 4.14 9.82 -1.92
CA GLU A 137 2.90 9.87 -1.14
C GLU A 137 3.10 9.66 0.37
N ARG A 138 4.24 9.04 0.77
CA ARG A 138 4.55 8.75 2.18
C ARG A 138 4.38 9.96 3.11
N PRO A 139 4.99 11.15 2.84
CA PRO A 139 4.88 12.27 3.77
C PRO A 139 3.44 12.76 3.92
N LYS A 140 2.63 12.69 2.86
CA LYS A 140 1.21 13.07 2.90
C LYS A 140 0.39 12.10 3.74
N ILE A 141 0.71 10.79 3.66
CA ILE A 141 0.04 9.74 4.45
C ILE A 141 0.39 9.91 5.92
N GLU A 142 1.67 10.10 6.24
CA GLU A 142 2.13 10.31 7.61
C GLU A 142 1.47 11.55 8.24
N GLU A 143 1.37 12.65 7.49
CA GLU A 143 0.70 13.87 7.93
C GLU A 143 -0.81 13.66 8.11
N ALA A 144 -1.47 12.96 7.19
CA ALA A 144 -2.90 12.65 7.29
C ALA A 144 -3.22 11.79 8.51
N ILE A 145 -2.36 10.81 8.83
CA ILE A 145 -2.50 9.97 10.03
C ILE A 145 -2.29 10.82 11.29
N ARG A 146 -1.27 11.68 11.32
CA ARG A 146 -1.02 12.59 12.45
C ARG A 146 -2.23 13.47 12.73
N ARG A 147 -2.78 14.12 11.71
CA ARG A 147 -3.99 14.94 11.84
C ARG A 147 -5.21 14.14 12.28
N ALA A 148 -5.32 12.88 11.86
CA ALA A 148 -6.42 12.02 12.24
C ALA A 148 -6.40 11.69 13.75
N VAL A 149 -5.22 11.62 14.35
CA VAL A 149 -5.03 11.40 15.80
C VAL A 149 -5.27 12.69 16.59
N GLU A 150 -4.74 13.84 16.11
CA GLU A 150 -4.76 15.12 16.84
C GLU A 150 -6.11 15.83 16.79
N LYS A 151 -6.95 15.53 15.81
CA LYS A 151 -8.25 16.20 15.64
C LYS A 151 -9.21 15.82 16.76
N LYS A 152 -9.45 16.79 17.65
CA LYS A 152 -10.51 16.75 18.70
C LYS A 152 -11.90 16.91 18.07
#